data_08e523ede038b9df8958052121475574
#
_entry.id   08e523ede038b9df8958052121475574
#
_cell.length_a   1.000
_cell.length_b   1.000
_cell.length_c   1.000
_cell.angle_alpha   90.00
_cell.angle_beta   90.00
_cell.angle_gamma   90.00
#
_symmetry.space_group_name_H-M   'P 1'
#
loop_
_entity.id
_entity.type
_entity.pdbx_description
1 polymer ?
#
loop_
_entity_poly.entity_id
_entity_poly.type
_entity_poly.pdbx_seq_one_letter_code
_entity_poly.pdbx_strand_id
1 'polypeptide(L)'
;MQSAYSLWGVAMKTCIRSGILVCVTALSLFGLVTRVNARRAAGSEQGGSSQGPCDYNCLTGMVDQYLKALVAHDPSQIAAAEQVKFTENTIPLKLGSALWGTMSGLGTYKLYFADPGDGQVGFEGTIRENGTPAILLLRLRVVSRKISEIEMLVHRNVQDAEALEKFGHPNELWVQPVQASQRTSREEMLKAARSYFEGILHSSGEMVPFDPQCNRVLDGYQDTNNPTAKGWFDKGSFKPDAMGIRENMNTGIWSYIKSINPQRYLVIDEKMGIVFGVFMFNHPGNVKSVDVRGVGNVPMPPITQRPSSVEMGEFFKVQGGKIRQIEGISVALPYGAGTGWDTPAK
;
A
#
# COMPACT_ATOMS: atom_id res chain seq x y z
N MET A 1 36.60 24.11 14.11
CA MET A 1 36.98 23.81 15.48
C MET A 1 36.32 22.49 15.79
N GLN A 2 37.02 21.39 15.62
CA GLN A 2 37.59 20.43 16.57
C GLN A 2 36.50 19.74 17.40
N SER A 3 36.19 18.53 17.11
CA SER A 3 36.85 17.24 17.46
C SER A 3 36.45 16.75 18.87
N ALA A 4 35.86 15.58 18.94
CA ALA A 4 36.25 14.53 19.89
C ALA A 4 35.54 13.21 19.55
N TYR A 5 36.33 12.26 19.09
CA TYR A 5 36.10 10.81 19.17
C TYR A 5 36.36 10.34 20.60
N SER A 6 35.58 9.41 21.10
CA SER A 6 36.07 8.54 22.20
C SER A 6 35.58 7.11 22.03
N LEU A 7 36.53 6.25 21.84
CA LEU A 7 36.55 4.79 21.89
C LEU A 7 36.40 4.27 23.33
N TRP A 8 35.60 3.22 23.50
CA TRP A 8 35.80 2.20 24.56
C TRP A 8 35.18 0.92 23.97
N GLY A 9 35.82 -0.21 23.77
CA GLY A 9 36.85 -0.89 24.55
C GLY A 9 36.21 -2.14 25.19
N VAL A 10 36.26 -3.22 24.47
CA VAL A 10 36.39 -4.67 24.78
C VAL A 10 36.31 -5.10 26.23
N ALA A 11 35.48 -6.11 26.52
CA ALA A 11 35.80 -7.15 27.50
C ALA A 11 35.14 -8.49 27.12
N MET A 12 35.94 -9.40 26.56
CA MET A 12 35.70 -10.84 26.56
C MET A 12 35.80 -11.39 28.01
N LYS A 13 34.88 -12.26 28.39
CA LYS A 13 35.12 -13.25 29.45
C LYS A 13 34.63 -14.62 29.03
N THR A 14 35.59 -15.45 28.75
CA THR A 14 35.56 -16.91 28.64
C THR A 14 35.25 -17.55 30.00
N CYS A 15 34.43 -18.59 30.03
CA CYS A 15 34.50 -19.60 31.08
C CYS A 15 34.17 -20.98 30.52
N ILE A 16 35.08 -21.90 30.84
CA ILE A 16 35.26 -23.28 30.34
C ILE A 16 34.83 -24.27 31.43
N ARG A 17 34.43 -25.49 30.98
CA ARG A 17 34.39 -26.81 31.69
C ARG A 17 33.16 -27.13 32.52
N SER A 18 32.66 -28.32 32.63
CA SER A 18 33.01 -29.71 32.23
C SER A 18 31.87 -30.61 32.74
N GLY A 19 31.66 -31.77 32.19
CA GLY A 19 30.99 -32.85 32.95
C GLY A 19 30.28 -33.90 32.06
N ILE A 20 30.97 -34.95 31.81
CA ILE A 20 30.59 -36.23 31.26
C ILE A 20 29.69 -36.97 32.24
N LEU A 21 28.61 -37.64 31.79
CA LEU A 21 28.25 -38.96 32.33
C LEU A 21 27.47 -39.79 31.29
N VAL A 22 28.09 -40.95 30.98
CA VAL A 22 27.58 -42.05 30.20
C VAL A 22 26.74 -42.95 31.13
N CYS A 23 25.57 -43.44 30.67
CA CYS A 23 24.97 -44.62 31.23
C CYS A 23 24.37 -45.46 30.10
N VAL A 24 25.01 -46.57 29.86
CA VAL A 24 24.59 -47.70 29.04
C VAL A 24 23.85 -48.67 29.92
N THR A 25 22.66 -49.12 29.53
CA THR A 25 22.12 -50.43 29.99
C THR A 25 21.38 -51.08 28.83
N ALA A 26 21.78 -52.33 28.60
CA ALA A 26 21.32 -53.21 27.56
C ALA A 26 20.26 -54.23 28.07
N LEU A 27 19.67 -54.92 27.12
CA LEU A 27 18.93 -56.21 27.15
C LEU A 27 17.48 -56.19 27.69
N SER A 28 16.50 -56.65 26.88
CA SER A 28 16.27 -58.08 26.66
C SER A 28 15.26 -58.35 25.52
N LEU A 29 15.53 -59.34 24.72
CA LEU A 29 14.70 -59.99 23.72
C LEU A 29 13.49 -60.69 24.34
N PHE A 30 12.30 -60.57 23.73
CA PHE A 30 11.34 -61.65 23.64
C PHE A 30 10.56 -61.55 22.33
N GLY A 31 10.69 -62.59 21.52
CA GLY A 31 10.01 -62.70 20.25
C GLY A 31 8.55 -63.21 20.45
N LEU A 32 7.68 -62.63 19.63
CA LEU A 32 6.38 -63.28 19.34
C LEU A 32 6.11 -63.15 17.86
N VAL A 33 6.14 -64.31 17.18
CA VAL A 33 5.76 -64.47 15.77
C VAL A 33 4.25 -64.47 15.68
N THR A 34 3.69 -63.41 15.06
CA THR A 34 2.30 -63.41 14.63
C THR A 34 2.22 -63.21 13.12
N ARG A 35 1.51 -64.12 12.48
CA ARG A 35 1.29 -64.20 11.04
C ARG A 35 0.65 -62.94 10.51
N VAL A 36 1.31 -62.29 9.58
CA VAL A 36 0.78 -61.13 8.85
C VAL A 36 -0.03 -61.64 7.66
N ASN A 37 -1.35 -61.48 7.70
CA ASN A 37 -2.19 -61.55 6.52
C ASN A 37 -1.90 -60.31 5.65
N ALA A 38 -1.28 -60.54 4.49
CA ALA A 38 -1.10 -59.53 3.46
C ALA A 38 -2.48 -59.15 2.87
N ARG A 39 -3.11 -58.12 3.42
CA ARG A 39 -4.12 -57.34 2.69
C ARG A 39 -3.37 -56.34 1.78
N ARG A 40 -3.54 -56.53 0.48
CA ARG A 40 -3.18 -55.53 -0.52
C ARG A 40 -3.79 -54.18 -0.11
N ALA A 41 -2.99 -53.28 0.38
CA ALA A 41 -3.36 -51.88 0.47
C ALA A 41 -3.47 -51.39 -0.97
N ALA A 42 -4.70 -51.04 -1.38
CA ALA A 42 -4.93 -50.22 -2.55
C ALA A 42 -4.16 -48.92 -2.33
N GLY A 43 -3.24 -48.61 -3.24
CA GLY A 43 -2.51 -47.32 -3.23
C GLY A 43 -3.54 -46.22 -3.27
N SER A 44 -3.63 -45.46 -2.19
CA SER A 44 -4.21 -44.13 -2.25
C SER A 44 -3.26 -43.27 -3.12
N GLU A 45 -3.61 -43.15 -4.38
CA GLU A 45 -3.11 -42.00 -5.16
C GLU A 45 -3.42 -40.76 -4.32
N GLN A 46 -2.38 -40.15 -3.78
CA GLN A 46 -2.48 -38.80 -3.26
C GLN A 46 -2.79 -37.91 -4.48
N GLY A 47 -4.09 -37.76 -4.73
CA GLY A 47 -4.58 -36.78 -5.65
C GLY A 47 -3.99 -35.43 -5.23
N GLY A 48 -3.11 -34.90 -6.05
CA GLY A 48 -2.69 -33.52 -5.93
C GLY A 48 -3.97 -32.70 -5.90
N SER A 49 -4.32 -32.12 -4.75
CA SER A 49 -5.42 -31.19 -4.64
C SER A 49 -5.10 -30.04 -5.60
N SER A 50 -5.80 -29.98 -6.72
CA SER A 50 -5.84 -28.78 -7.54
C SER A 50 -6.47 -27.72 -6.64
N GLN A 51 -5.62 -26.99 -5.92
CA GLN A 51 -6.09 -25.88 -5.11
C GLN A 51 -6.79 -24.91 -6.08
N GLY A 52 -8.07 -24.63 -5.82
CA GLY A 52 -8.86 -23.69 -6.61
C GLY A 52 -8.21 -22.31 -6.76
N PRO A 53 -8.84 -21.39 -7.49
CA PRO A 53 -8.35 -20.01 -7.59
C PRO A 53 -8.02 -19.42 -6.21
N CYS A 54 -7.03 -18.51 -6.16
CA CYS A 54 -6.66 -17.86 -4.90
C CYS A 54 -7.79 -16.89 -4.52
N ASP A 55 -8.55 -17.22 -3.48
CA ASP A 55 -9.63 -16.40 -2.96
C ASP A 55 -9.10 -15.20 -2.14
N TYR A 56 -9.98 -14.41 -1.55
CA TYR A 56 -9.64 -13.24 -0.75
C TYR A 56 -8.63 -13.56 0.37
N ASN A 57 -8.90 -14.62 1.13
CA ASN A 57 -8.03 -14.99 2.27
C ASN A 57 -6.68 -15.53 1.80
N CYS A 58 -6.66 -16.26 0.69
CA CYS A 58 -5.43 -16.69 0.05
C CYS A 58 -4.58 -15.48 -0.39
N LEU A 59 -5.18 -14.49 -1.04
CA LEU A 59 -4.48 -13.29 -1.51
C LEU A 59 -3.93 -12.46 -0.36
N THR A 60 -4.73 -12.16 0.66
CA THR A 60 -4.27 -11.40 1.84
C THR A 60 -3.23 -12.17 2.64
N GLY A 61 -3.35 -13.50 2.74
CA GLY A 61 -2.32 -14.35 3.35
C GLY A 61 -0.98 -14.32 2.59
N MET A 62 -0.99 -14.14 1.27
CA MET A 62 0.23 -13.94 0.49
C MET A 62 0.89 -12.58 0.78
N VAL A 63 0.10 -11.54 1.05
CA VAL A 63 0.63 -10.25 1.52
C VAL A 63 1.30 -10.43 2.89
N ASP A 64 0.65 -11.13 3.83
CA ASP A 64 1.23 -11.38 5.16
C ASP A 64 2.55 -12.15 5.06
N GLN A 65 2.61 -13.16 4.18
CA GLN A 65 3.84 -13.91 3.92
C GLN A 65 4.92 -13.00 3.31
N TYR A 66 4.55 -12.15 2.35
CA TYR A 66 5.46 -11.17 1.74
C TYR A 66 6.03 -10.21 2.80
N LEU A 67 5.19 -9.63 3.64
CA LEU A 67 5.61 -8.70 4.69
C LEU A 67 6.53 -9.36 5.73
N LYS A 68 6.26 -10.62 6.09
CA LYS A 68 7.15 -11.40 6.99
C LYS A 68 8.52 -11.65 6.34
N ALA A 69 8.52 -12.06 5.06
CA ALA A 69 9.73 -12.28 4.30
C ALA A 69 10.56 -10.99 4.16
N LEU A 70 9.86 -9.86 3.92
CA LEU A 70 10.46 -8.54 3.79
C LEU A 70 11.18 -8.11 5.09
N VAL A 71 10.55 -8.31 6.26
CA VAL A 71 11.16 -8.04 7.58
C VAL A 71 12.31 -9.00 7.87
N ALA A 72 12.24 -10.24 7.38
CA ALA A 72 13.32 -11.22 7.50
C ALA A 72 14.46 -11.01 6.50
N HIS A 73 14.34 -10.06 5.56
CA HIS A 73 15.27 -9.83 4.46
C HIS A 73 15.51 -11.07 3.58
N ASP A 74 14.55 -11.96 3.50
CA ASP A 74 14.68 -13.25 2.81
C ASP A 74 13.59 -13.44 1.73
N PRO A 75 13.88 -13.04 0.48
CA PRO A 75 12.93 -13.21 -0.62
C PRO A 75 12.66 -14.67 -1.00
N SER A 76 13.42 -15.64 -0.50
CA SER A 76 13.15 -17.05 -0.76
C SER A 76 11.91 -17.58 -0.03
N GLN A 77 11.42 -16.85 0.97
CA GLN A 77 10.24 -17.21 1.74
C GLN A 77 8.91 -16.90 1.04
N ILE A 78 8.92 -16.21 -0.10
CA ILE A 78 7.69 -15.93 -0.85
C ILE A 78 7.48 -16.91 -1.99
N ALA A 79 6.23 -17.19 -2.32
CA ALA A 79 5.85 -17.97 -3.49
C ALA A 79 5.98 -17.11 -4.76
N ALA A 80 7.19 -16.85 -5.21
CA ALA A 80 7.47 -16.06 -6.41
C ALA A 80 7.32 -16.88 -7.70
N ALA A 81 6.88 -16.22 -8.78
CA ALA A 81 7.00 -16.76 -10.12
C ALA A 81 8.49 -16.80 -10.55
N GLU A 82 8.81 -17.55 -11.60
CA GLU A 82 10.17 -17.62 -12.12
C GLU A 82 10.70 -16.23 -12.56
N GLN A 83 9.79 -15.43 -13.14
CA GLN A 83 10.06 -14.05 -13.48
C GLN A 83 9.08 -13.17 -12.69
N VAL A 84 9.61 -12.28 -11.87
CA VAL A 84 8.83 -11.29 -11.10
C VAL A 84 9.19 -9.90 -11.59
N LYS A 85 8.18 -9.13 -11.99
CA LYS A 85 8.35 -7.71 -12.21
C LYS A 85 8.21 -6.99 -10.87
N PHE A 86 9.28 -6.29 -10.44
CA PHE A 86 9.32 -5.56 -9.17
C PHE A 86 9.72 -4.11 -9.39
N THR A 87 8.95 -3.20 -8.78
CA THR A 87 9.28 -1.77 -8.72
C THR A 87 9.15 -1.25 -7.29
N GLU A 88 10.01 -0.30 -6.93
CA GLU A 88 9.82 0.58 -5.77
C GLU A 88 9.91 2.04 -6.25
N ASN A 89 8.86 2.83 -5.96
CA ASN A 89 8.78 4.24 -6.36
C ASN A 89 9.12 4.42 -7.86
N THR A 90 8.44 3.68 -8.71
CA THR A 90 8.61 3.59 -10.18
C THR A 90 9.90 2.91 -10.68
N ILE A 91 10.90 2.72 -9.84
CA ILE A 91 12.20 2.18 -10.26
C ILE A 91 12.11 0.66 -10.39
N PRO A 92 12.37 0.06 -11.58
CA PRO A 92 12.47 -1.39 -11.73
C PRO A 92 13.71 -1.92 -11.00
N LEU A 93 13.51 -2.95 -10.19
CA LEU A 93 14.53 -3.48 -9.29
C LEU A 93 14.55 -5.01 -9.33
N LYS A 94 15.65 -5.60 -8.83
CA LYS A 94 15.71 -7.04 -8.55
C LYS A 94 15.03 -7.33 -7.20
N LEU A 95 14.29 -8.41 -7.13
CA LEU A 95 13.74 -8.91 -5.88
C LEU A 95 14.85 -9.08 -4.83
N GLY A 96 14.62 -8.59 -3.62
CA GLY A 96 15.63 -8.54 -2.57
C GLY A 96 16.39 -7.21 -2.48
N SER A 97 16.11 -6.23 -3.38
CA SER A 97 16.73 -4.89 -3.35
C SER A 97 15.84 -3.86 -2.65
N ALA A 98 16.38 -2.67 -2.44
CA ALA A 98 15.74 -1.48 -1.84
C ALA A 98 15.16 -1.78 -0.45
N LEU A 99 13.86 -1.58 -0.20
CA LEU A 99 13.24 -1.82 1.11
C LEU A 99 13.51 -3.23 1.66
N TRP A 100 13.75 -4.23 0.81
CA TRP A 100 14.16 -5.57 1.25
C TRP A 100 15.45 -5.58 2.08
N GLY A 101 16.35 -4.65 1.85
CA GLY A 101 17.61 -4.54 2.61
C GLY A 101 17.49 -3.69 3.88
N THR A 102 16.41 -2.95 4.07
CA THR A 102 16.31 -1.90 5.09
C THR A 102 15.06 -2.00 5.96
N MET A 103 14.08 -2.83 5.60
CA MET A 103 12.86 -3.07 6.36
C MET A 103 13.21 -3.63 7.75
N SER A 104 12.73 -3.00 8.81
CA SER A 104 13.04 -3.43 10.19
C SER A 104 11.81 -3.72 11.05
N GLY A 105 10.60 -3.50 10.54
CA GLY A 105 9.38 -3.84 11.26
C GLY A 105 8.11 -3.27 10.64
N LEU A 106 6.98 -3.76 11.11
CA LEU A 106 5.65 -3.27 10.79
C LEU A 106 5.14 -2.36 11.91
N GLY A 107 4.36 -1.34 11.53
CA GLY A 107 3.57 -0.55 12.46
C GLY A 107 2.21 -1.15 12.76
N THR A 108 1.31 -0.35 13.32
CA THR A 108 -0.04 -0.79 13.73
C THR A 108 -1.09 -0.57 12.66
N TYR A 109 -0.95 0.48 11.83
CA TYR A 109 -1.89 0.74 10.73
C TYR A 109 -1.70 -0.28 9.62
N LYS A 110 -2.79 -1.01 9.24
CA LYS A 110 -2.76 -2.06 8.21
C LYS A 110 -4.12 -2.13 7.51
N LEU A 111 -4.15 -1.75 6.25
CA LEU A 111 -5.31 -1.87 5.38
C LEU A 111 -5.03 -2.90 4.28
N TYR A 112 -5.94 -3.86 4.11
CA TYR A 112 -5.87 -4.88 3.06
C TYR A 112 -7.07 -4.75 2.13
N PHE A 113 -6.85 -5.01 0.85
CA PHE A 113 -7.88 -5.05 -0.17
C PHE A 113 -7.48 -6.04 -1.26
N ALA A 114 -8.45 -6.78 -1.83
CA ALA A 114 -8.15 -7.81 -2.80
C ALA A 114 -9.23 -7.95 -3.87
N ASP A 115 -8.79 -8.29 -5.07
CA ASP A 115 -9.62 -8.64 -6.22
C ASP A 115 -9.30 -10.08 -6.66
N PRO A 116 -10.02 -11.07 -6.12
CA PRO A 116 -9.79 -12.46 -6.50
C PRO A 116 -10.06 -12.75 -7.98
N GLY A 117 -10.91 -11.95 -8.63
CA GLY A 117 -11.22 -12.11 -10.05
C GLY A 117 -10.00 -11.87 -10.95
N ASP A 118 -9.19 -10.88 -10.61
CA ASP A 118 -7.98 -10.51 -11.36
C ASP A 118 -6.67 -10.96 -10.66
N GLY A 119 -6.78 -11.65 -9.52
CA GLY A 119 -5.61 -12.09 -8.74
C GLY A 119 -4.76 -10.92 -8.22
N GLN A 120 -5.39 -9.79 -7.94
CA GLN A 120 -4.73 -8.59 -7.43
C GLN A 120 -4.98 -8.44 -5.93
N VAL A 121 -3.97 -8.01 -5.21
CA VAL A 121 -4.09 -7.73 -3.78
C VAL A 121 -3.18 -6.58 -3.41
N GLY A 122 -3.61 -5.77 -2.46
CA GLY A 122 -2.86 -4.64 -1.95
C GLY A 122 -2.87 -4.54 -0.44
N PHE A 123 -1.94 -3.75 0.05
CA PHE A 123 -1.74 -3.43 1.45
C PHE A 123 -1.26 -1.98 1.55
N GLU A 124 -1.84 -1.24 2.47
CA GLU A 124 -1.27 0.00 2.97
C GLU A 124 -0.98 -0.14 4.47
N GLY A 125 0.17 0.34 4.91
CA GLY A 125 0.47 0.29 6.34
C GLY A 125 1.71 1.06 6.72
N THR A 126 1.78 1.36 8.02
CA THR A 126 2.98 1.94 8.60
C THR A 126 4.06 0.88 8.79
N ILE A 127 5.29 1.28 8.53
CA ILE A 127 6.48 0.42 8.60
C ILE A 127 7.63 1.14 9.31
N ARG A 128 8.69 0.37 9.56
CA ARG A 128 9.99 0.89 10.03
C ARG A 128 11.07 0.51 9.03
N GLU A 129 11.78 1.49 8.52
CA GLU A 129 12.97 1.31 7.68
C GLU A 129 14.21 1.73 8.48
N ASN A 130 15.09 0.78 8.84
CA ASN A 130 16.19 1.02 9.78
C ASN A 130 15.73 1.72 11.07
N GLY A 131 14.57 1.32 11.61
CA GLY A 131 13.96 1.93 12.79
C GLY A 131 13.18 3.23 12.53
N THR A 132 13.31 3.85 11.36
CA THR A 132 12.65 5.10 10.99
C THR A 132 11.24 4.84 10.45
N PRO A 133 10.21 5.59 10.89
CA PRO A 133 8.85 5.44 10.37
C PRO A 133 8.76 5.79 8.88
N ALA A 134 7.99 4.99 8.15
CA ALA A 134 7.57 5.24 6.77
C ALA A 134 6.19 4.63 6.52
N ILE A 135 5.57 4.93 5.37
CA ILE A 135 4.34 4.30 4.91
C ILE A 135 4.67 3.44 3.70
N LEU A 136 4.17 2.21 3.70
CA LEU A 136 4.26 1.29 2.58
C LEU A 136 2.90 1.09 1.95
N LEU A 137 2.80 1.32 0.65
CA LEU A 137 1.76 0.80 -0.20
C LEU A 137 2.34 -0.32 -1.05
N LEU A 138 1.76 -1.50 -0.95
CA LEU A 138 2.19 -2.70 -1.65
C LEU A 138 1.06 -3.21 -2.53
N ARG A 139 1.34 -3.50 -3.80
CA ARG A 139 0.48 -4.28 -4.67
C ARG A 139 1.18 -5.55 -5.13
N LEU A 140 0.48 -6.67 -5.05
CA LEU A 140 0.91 -7.94 -5.62
C LEU A 140 -0.08 -8.40 -6.69
N ARG A 141 0.45 -8.96 -7.78
CA ARG A 141 -0.32 -9.77 -8.72
C ARG A 141 0.02 -11.23 -8.54
N VAL A 142 -1.01 -12.02 -8.37
CA VAL A 142 -0.90 -13.46 -8.11
C VAL A 142 -1.49 -14.23 -9.29
N VAL A 143 -0.67 -15.07 -9.90
CA VAL A 143 -1.06 -15.96 -11.00
C VAL A 143 -0.69 -17.38 -10.60
N SER A 144 -1.66 -18.30 -10.64
CA SER A 144 -1.45 -19.69 -10.22
C SER A 144 -0.79 -19.81 -8.83
N ARG A 145 -1.25 -18.99 -7.89
CA ARG A 145 -0.74 -18.90 -6.49
C ARG A 145 0.74 -18.51 -6.38
N LYS A 146 1.29 -17.85 -7.39
CA LYS A 146 2.64 -17.28 -7.37
C LYS A 146 2.59 -15.79 -7.62
N ILE A 147 3.41 -15.05 -6.93
CA ILE A 147 3.57 -13.61 -7.11
C ILE A 147 4.33 -13.36 -8.41
N SER A 148 3.68 -12.73 -9.38
CA SER A 148 4.25 -12.37 -10.68
C SER A 148 4.63 -10.91 -10.79
N GLU A 149 3.97 -10.03 -10.01
CA GLU A 149 4.25 -8.60 -9.99
C GLU A 149 4.26 -8.10 -8.54
N ILE A 150 5.19 -7.19 -8.27
CA ILE A 150 5.34 -6.49 -7.00
C ILE A 150 5.52 -5.01 -7.32
N GLU A 151 4.66 -4.18 -6.77
CA GLU A 151 4.75 -2.74 -6.89
C GLU A 151 4.68 -2.13 -5.51
N MET A 152 5.71 -1.40 -5.12
CA MET A 152 5.79 -0.73 -3.84
C MET A 152 5.92 0.78 -4.04
N LEU A 153 5.10 1.53 -3.31
CA LEU A 153 5.31 2.94 -3.06
C LEU A 153 5.73 3.07 -1.59
N VAL A 154 6.87 3.67 -1.36
CA VAL A 154 7.41 3.87 -0.01
C VAL A 154 7.53 5.37 0.24
N HIS A 155 6.63 5.88 1.09
CA HIS A 155 6.59 7.27 1.49
C HIS A 155 7.46 7.47 2.73
N ARG A 156 8.61 8.12 2.55
CA ARG A 156 9.67 8.23 3.58
C ARG A 156 9.63 9.58 4.31
N ASN A 157 8.44 10.02 4.69
CA ASN A 157 8.27 11.19 5.55
C ASN A 157 7.86 10.72 6.95
N VAL A 158 8.72 10.98 7.94
CA VAL A 158 8.53 10.54 9.33
C VAL A 158 7.26 11.12 9.94
N GLN A 159 6.99 12.41 9.70
CA GLN A 159 5.83 13.09 10.28
C GLN A 159 4.51 12.53 9.76
N ASP A 160 4.48 12.25 8.47
CA ASP A 160 3.30 11.67 7.80
C ASP A 160 3.07 10.23 8.26
N ALA A 161 4.14 9.42 8.35
CA ALA A 161 4.06 8.06 8.85
C ALA A 161 3.60 8.01 10.32
N GLU A 162 4.10 8.92 11.16
CA GLU A 162 3.64 9.05 12.55
C GLU A 162 2.20 9.55 12.65
N ALA A 163 1.74 10.38 11.70
CA ALA A 163 0.35 10.83 11.64
C ALA A 163 -0.58 9.67 11.31
N LEU A 164 -0.23 8.84 10.31
CA LEU A 164 -0.97 7.62 9.97
C LEU A 164 -0.98 6.62 11.13
N GLU A 165 0.16 6.43 11.79
CA GLU A 165 0.29 5.52 12.93
C GLU A 165 -0.62 5.91 14.10
N LYS A 166 -0.89 7.21 14.31
CA LYS A 166 -1.79 7.72 15.35
C LYS A 166 -3.25 7.30 15.14
N PHE A 167 -3.68 6.97 13.93
CA PHE A 167 -5.00 6.37 13.71
C PHE A 167 -5.09 4.96 14.32
N GLY A 168 -3.96 4.27 14.49
CA GLY A 168 -3.86 2.93 15.07
C GLY A 168 -4.41 1.83 14.18
N HIS A 169 -5.55 2.05 13.54
CA HIS A 169 -6.19 1.13 12.59
C HIS A 169 -6.97 1.91 11.53
N PRO A 170 -7.23 1.31 10.36
CA PRO A 170 -8.08 1.89 9.33
C PRO A 170 -9.48 2.20 9.86
N ASN A 171 -10.09 3.25 9.29
CA ASN A 171 -11.47 3.61 9.57
C ASN A 171 -12.40 2.41 9.31
N GLU A 172 -13.47 2.27 10.11
CA GLU A 172 -14.48 1.22 9.99
C GLU A 172 -15.04 1.06 8.56
N LEU A 173 -15.16 2.16 7.82
CA LEU A 173 -15.59 2.12 6.42
C LEU A 173 -14.67 1.22 5.56
N TRP A 174 -13.37 1.19 5.83
CA TRP A 174 -12.42 0.39 5.05
C TRP A 174 -12.52 -1.09 5.35
N VAL A 175 -12.72 -1.46 6.60
CA VAL A 175 -12.64 -2.85 7.07
C VAL A 175 -13.98 -3.58 7.08
N GLN A 176 -15.10 -2.86 6.92
CA GLN A 176 -16.42 -3.47 6.85
C GLN A 176 -16.82 -3.77 5.40
N PRO A 177 -17.26 -5.02 5.10
CA PRO A 177 -17.85 -5.36 3.81
C PRO A 177 -19.08 -4.50 3.52
N VAL A 178 -19.25 -4.10 2.26
CA VAL A 178 -20.44 -3.37 1.84
C VAL A 178 -21.67 -4.30 1.90
N GLN A 179 -22.73 -3.85 2.54
CA GLN A 179 -24.00 -4.57 2.60
C GLN A 179 -24.51 -4.86 1.19
N ALA A 180 -25.13 -6.02 0.97
CA ALA A 180 -25.56 -6.47 -0.35
C ALA A 180 -26.45 -5.46 -1.08
N SER A 181 -27.35 -4.78 -0.35
CA SER A 181 -28.26 -3.75 -0.89
C SER A 181 -27.56 -2.44 -1.30
N GLN A 182 -26.31 -2.25 -0.89
CA GLN A 182 -25.51 -1.04 -1.16
C GLN A 182 -24.27 -1.34 -2.01
N ARG A 183 -24.11 -2.59 -2.46
CA ARG A 183 -23.02 -2.93 -3.37
C ARG A 183 -23.19 -2.22 -4.68
N THR A 184 -22.08 -1.76 -5.19
CA THR A 184 -21.97 -1.10 -6.51
C THR A 184 -21.28 -2.06 -7.46
N SER A 185 -21.71 -2.13 -8.69
CA SER A 185 -21.07 -2.98 -9.70
C SER A 185 -19.63 -2.51 -9.97
N ARG A 186 -18.79 -3.44 -10.42
CA ARG A 186 -17.39 -3.18 -10.78
C ARG A 186 -17.24 -1.98 -11.74
N GLU A 187 -18.11 -1.92 -12.75
CA GLU A 187 -18.12 -0.84 -13.75
C GLU A 187 -18.47 0.51 -13.11
N GLU A 188 -19.51 0.56 -12.29
CA GLU A 188 -19.93 1.78 -11.60
C GLU A 188 -18.90 2.24 -10.55
N MET A 189 -18.24 1.31 -9.86
CA MET A 189 -17.13 1.63 -8.95
C MET A 189 -15.99 2.30 -9.71
N LEU A 190 -15.58 1.75 -10.85
CA LEU A 190 -14.57 2.34 -11.73
C LEU A 190 -14.98 3.70 -12.25
N LYS A 191 -16.24 3.85 -12.66
CA LYS A 191 -16.77 5.14 -13.13
C LYS A 191 -16.71 6.20 -12.04
N ALA A 192 -17.08 5.84 -10.81
CA ALA A 192 -16.97 6.74 -9.65
C ALA A 192 -15.53 7.16 -9.39
N ALA A 193 -14.56 6.22 -9.37
CA ALA A 193 -13.16 6.54 -9.17
C ALA A 193 -12.58 7.40 -10.31
N ARG A 194 -12.93 7.13 -11.57
CA ARG A 194 -12.50 7.95 -12.72
C ARG A 194 -13.02 9.37 -12.65
N SER A 195 -14.29 9.55 -12.24
CA SER A 195 -14.89 10.88 -12.15
C SER A 195 -14.19 11.79 -11.15
N TYR A 196 -13.50 11.24 -10.14
CA TYR A 196 -12.70 12.00 -9.19
C TYR A 196 -11.59 12.79 -9.90
N PHE A 197 -10.83 12.16 -10.79
CA PHE A 197 -9.76 12.81 -11.53
C PHE A 197 -10.29 13.80 -12.57
N GLU A 198 -11.41 13.49 -13.20
CA GLU A 198 -12.10 14.45 -14.07
C GLU A 198 -12.57 15.67 -13.27
N GLY A 199 -13.10 15.46 -12.07
CA GLY A 199 -13.46 16.54 -11.15
C GLY A 199 -12.28 17.45 -10.79
N ILE A 200 -11.11 16.86 -10.52
CA ILE A 200 -9.86 17.63 -10.26
C ILE A 200 -9.51 18.47 -11.49
N LEU A 201 -9.41 17.84 -12.67
CA LEU A 201 -8.96 18.51 -13.90
C LEU A 201 -9.91 19.63 -14.34
N HIS A 202 -11.21 19.51 -14.05
CA HIS A 202 -12.22 20.50 -14.37
C HIS A 202 -12.60 21.41 -13.19
N SER A 203 -11.99 21.23 -12.02
CA SER A 203 -12.30 21.99 -10.79
C SER A 203 -13.81 21.94 -10.49
N SER A 204 -14.41 20.76 -10.55
CA SER A 204 -15.85 20.54 -10.41
C SER A 204 -16.15 19.31 -9.57
N GLY A 205 -16.48 19.51 -8.31
CA GLY A 205 -16.94 18.46 -7.39
C GLY A 205 -18.33 17.91 -7.76
N GLU A 206 -19.09 18.61 -8.60
CA GLU A 206 -20.41 18.16 -9.08
C GLU A 206 -20.31 17.00 -10.07
N MET A 207 -19.17 16.84 -10.73
CA MET A 207 -18.91 15.70 -11.62
C MET A 207 -18.69 14.39 -10.87
N VAL A 208 -18.47 14.46 -9.55
CA VAL A 208 -18.05 13.32 -8.73
C VAL A 208 -19.19 12.90 -7.80
N PRO A 209 -19.57 11.63 -7.75
CA PRO A 209 -20.63 11.15 -6.86
C PRO A 209 -20.15 11.04 -5.42
N PHE A 210 -19.68 12.15 -4.83
CA PHE A 210 -19.29 12.17 -3.44
C PHE A 210 -20.47 11.97 -2.50
N ASP A 211 -20.26 11.18 -1.47
CA ASP A 211 -21.09 11.24 -0.29
C ASP A 211 -20.86 12.59 0.43
N PRO A 212 -21.88 13.22 1.03
CA PRO A 212 -21.68 14.48 1.76
C PRO A 212 -20.67 14.39 2.91
N GLN A 213 -20.46 13.21 3.46
CA GLN A 213 -19.52 12.95 4.56
C GLN A 213 -18.19 12.36 4.07
N CYS A 214 -17.92 12.42 2.77
CA CYS A 214 -16.67 11.89 2.21
C CYS A 214 -15.47 12.66 2.75
N ASN A 215 -14.55 11.93 3.37
CA ASN A 215 -13.26 12.44 3.80
C ASN A 215 -12.15 11.97 2.88
N ARG A 216 -11.08 12.74 2.82
CA ARG A 216 -9.83 12.34 2.20
C ARG A 216 -8.69 12.36 3.22
N VAL A 217 -7.89 11.29 3.21
CA VAL A 217 -6.64 11.17 3.96
C VAL A 217 -5.53 10.94 2.96
N LEU A 218 -4.56 11.83 2.91
CA LEU A 218 -3.38 11.71 2.05
C LEU A 218 -2.13 11.77 2.91
N ASP A 219 -1.24 10.80 2.70
CA ASP A 219 0.03 10.71 3.44
C ASP A 219 -0.16 10.73 4.97
N GLY A 220 -1.24 10.08 5.45
CA GLY A 220 -1.59 10.05 6.88
C GLY A 220 -2.25 11.32 7.43
N TYR A 221 -2.59 12.28 6.57
CA TYR A 221 -3.19 13.55 6.97
C TYR A 221 -4.59 13.72 6.37
N GLN A 222 -5.59 13.98 7.22
CA GLN A 222 -6.95 14.29 6.74
C GLN A 222 -7.01 15.74 6.25
N ASP A 223 -7.13 15.91 4.94
CA ASP A 223 -7.11 17.20 4.24
C ASP A 223 -8.49 17.67 3.75
N THR A 224 -9.56 17.11 4.35
CA THR A 224 -10.95 17.54 4.13
C THR A 224 -11.71 17.44 5.44
N ASN A 225 -12.75 18.29 5.64
CA ASN A 225 -13.54 18.33 6.85
C ASN A 225 -12.69 18.43 8.14
N ASN A 226 -11.52 19.07 8.08
CA ASN A 226 -10.57 19.20 9.17
C ASN A 226 -10.38 20.68 9.55
N PRO A 227 -11.24 21.23 10.43
CA PRO A 227 -11.19 22.66 10.78
C PRO A 227 -9.94 23.06 11.57
N THR A 228 -9.19 22.09 12.09
CA THR A 228 -7.94 22.32 12.83
C THR A 228 -6.69 22.22 11.96
N ALA A 229 -6.88 21.82 10.70
CA ALA A 229 -5.80 21.71 9.73
C ALA A 229 -5.10 23.05 9.50
N LYS A 230 -3.82 22.96 9.19
CA LYS A 230 -3.00 24.06 8.67
C LYS A 230 -2.55 23.66 7.27
N GLY A 231 -3.39 24.02 6.31
CA GLY A 231 -3.18 23.67 4.91
C GLY A 231 -2.14 24.54 4.23
N TRP A 232 -1.52 24.00 3.21
CA TRP A 232 -0.53 24.71 2.38
C TRP A 232 -1.13 25.90 1.62
N PHE A 233 -2.43 25.88 1.41
CA PHE A 233 -3.18 26.91 0.66
C PHE A 233 -3.97 27.86 1.53
N ASP A 234 -3.76 27.84 2.85
CA ASP A 234 -4.42 28.73 3.78
C ASP A 234 -4.17 30.20 3.46
N LYS A 235 -5.22 30.99 3.33
CA LYS A 235 -5.15 32.43 3.07
C LYS A 235 -6.28 33.15 3.79
N GLY A 236 -5.97 33.88 4.85
CA GLY A 236 -6.96 34.57 5.66
C GLY A 236 -8.01 33.60 6.21
N SER A 237 -9.28 33.84 5.87
CA SER A 237 -10.39 32.95 6.23
C SER A 237 -10.56 31.75 5.31
N PHE A 238 -9.87 31.73 4.16
CA PHE A 238 -9.89 30.59 3.26
C PHE A 238 -9.07 29.45 3.84
N LYS A 239 -9.74 28.33 4.15
CA LYS A 239 -9.20 27.13 4.78
C LYS A 239 -9.69 25.91 4.00
N PRO A 240 -9.02 25.55 2.89
CA PRO A 240 -9.52 24.48 2.02
C PRO A 240 -9.63 23.13 2.73
N ASP A 241 -8.73 22.80 3.65
CA ASP A 241 -8.75 21.53 4.37
C ASP A 241 -9.90 21.44 5.41
N ALA A 242 -10.50 22.57 5.78
CA ALA A 242 -11.71 22.60 6.62
C ALA A 242 -13.00 22.30 5.83
N MET A 243 -12.94 22.39 4.50
CA MET A 243 -14.09 22.18 3.61
C MET A 243 -14.33 20.68 3.36
N GLY A 244 -15.56 20.32 3.00
CA GLY A 244 -15.85 19.01 2.40
C GLY A 244 -15.17 18.87 1.03
N ILE A 245 -14.85 17.65 0.61
CA ILE A 245 -14.09 17.42 -0.61
C ILE A 245 -14.76 18.02 -1.88
N ARG A 246 -16.09 17.94 -1.98
CA ARG A 246 -16.86 18.55 -3.07
C ARG A 246 -16.65 20.06 -3.11
N GLU A 247 -16.81 20.71 -1.97
CA GLU A 247 -16.67 22.16 -1.83
C GLU A 247 -15.23 22.58 -2.14
N ASN A 248 -14.24 21.89 -1.54
CA ASN A 248 -12.82 22.14 -1.79
C ASN A 248 -12.51 22.07 -3.29
N MET A 249 -12.93 21.01 -3.99
CA MET A 249 -12.75 20.85 -5.43
C MET A 249 -13.40 21.99 -6.23
N ASN A 250 -14.61 22.42 -5.83
CA ASN A 250 -15.34 23.51 -6.48
C ASN A 250 -14.67 24.87 -6.34
N THR A 251 -13.77 25.05 -5.36
CA THR A 251 -13.00 26.31 -5.24
C THR A 251 -12.06 26.55 -6.40
N GLY A 252 -11.62 25.51 -7.10
CA GLY A 252 -10.62 25.58 -8.14
C GLY A 252 -9.18 25.63 -7.61
N ILE A 253 -8.96 25.40 -6.29
CA ILE A 253 -7.60 25.42 -5.72
C ILE A 253 -6.68 24.38 -6.38
N TRP A 254 -7.21 23.27 -6.89
CA TRP A 254 -6.44 22.22 -7.56
C TRP A 254 -6.23 22.48 -9.07
N SER A 255 -6.66 23.62 -9.60
CA SER A 255 -6.53 23.95 -11.04
C SER A 255 -5.08 24.07 -11.54
N TYR A 256 -4.09 24.05 -10.64
CA TYR A 256 -2.67 23.92 -10.99
C TYR A 256 -2.30 22.52 -11.50
N ILE A 257 -3.10 21.50 -11.19
CA ILE A 257 -2.94 20.14 -11.71
C ILE A 257 -3.43 20.14 -13.16
N LYS A 258 -2.54 19.90 -14.11
CA LYS A 258 -2.85 19.95 -15.55
C LYS A 258 -2.91 18.60 -16.23
N SER A 259 -2.33 17.57 -15.61
CA SER A 259 -2.30 16.23 -16.17
C SER A 259 -2.22 15.19 -15.06
N ILE A 260 -3.07 14.16 -15.17
CA ILE A 260 -3.04 12.96 -14.33
C ILE A 260 -2.99 11.79 -15.30
N ASN A 261 -1.79 11.40 -15.68
CA ASN A 261 -1.56 10.37 -16.70
C ASN A 261 -0.17 9.73 -16.53
N PRO A 262 -0.06 8.37 -16.56
CA PRO A 262 -1.16 7.43 -16.71
C PRO A 262 -2.05 7.29 -15.46
N GLN A 263 -3.26 6.77 -15.67
CA GLN A 263 -4.18 6.33 -14.62
C GLN A 263 -4.30 4.82 -14.71
N ARG A 264 -3.88 4.10 -13.67
CA ARG A 264 -3.89 2.64 -13.62
C ARG A 264 -4.79 2.16 -12.48
N TYR A 265 -5.95 1.61 -12.80
CA TYR A 265 -6.87 1.00 -11.84
C TYR A 265 -6.54 -0.48 -11.72
N LEU A 266 -6.15 -0.94 -10.54
CA LEU A 266 -5.41 -2.19 -10.34
C LEU A 266 -6.15 -3.21 -9.50
N VAL A 267 -6.90 -2.78 -8.47
CA VAL A 267 -7.68 -3.67 -7.61
C VAL A 267 -9.10 -3.14 -7.51
N ILE A 268 -10.09 -4.00 -7.73
CA ILE A 268 -11.50 -3.66 -7.57
C ILE A 268 -12.13 -4.70 -6.67
N ASP A 269 -12.18 -4.38 -5.39
CA ASP A 269 -12.75 -5.22 -4.35
C ASP A 269 -14.24 -4.93 -4.21
N GLU A 270 -15.08 -5.65 -4.95
CA GLU A 270 -16.53 -5.45 -4.91
C GLU A 270 -17.16 -5.79 -3.56
N LYS A 271 -16.54 -6.72 -2.79
CA LYS A 271 -17.02 -7.09 -1.47
C LYS A 271 -16.81 -5.96 -0.48
N MET A 272 -15.62 -5.37 -0.49
CA MET A 272 -15.28 -4.26 0.39
C MET A 272 -15.66 -2.91 -0.19
N GLY A 273 -16.05 -2.84 -1.47
CA GLY A 273 -16.35 -1.59 -2.16
C GLY A 273 -15.12 -0.72 -2.34
N ILE A 274 -13.95 -1.30 -2.59
CA ILE A 274 -12.69 -0.57 -2.71
C ILE A 274 -12.20 -0.59 -4.16
N VAL A 275 -11.93 0.58 -4.71
CA VAL A 275 -11.14 0.74 -5.94
C VAL A 275 -9.78 1.28 -5.57
N PHE A 276 -8.74 0.59 -5.97
CA PHE A 276 -7.37 1.05 -5.82
C PHE A 276 -6.70 1.24 -7.19
N GLY A 277 -5.91 2.28 -7.29
CA GLY A 277 -5.10 2.53 -8.47
C GLY A 277 -3.82 3.31 -8.15
N VAL A 278 -2.94 3.37 -9.15
CA VAL A 278 -1.72 4.18 -9.14
C VAL A 278 -1.80 5.20 -10.28
N PHE A 279 -1.56 6.44 -9.94
CA PHE A 279 -1.81 7.60 -10.79
C PHE A 279 -0.59 8.51 -10.82
N MET A 280 -0.27 9.05 -11.99
CA MET A 280 0.86 9.97 -12.14
C MET A 280 0.37 11.39 -12.33
N PHE A 281 0.59 12.25 -11.34
CA PHE A 281 0.30 13.68 -11.39
C PHE A 281 1.53 14.42 -11.90
N ASN A 282 1.39 15.12 -13.03
CA ASN A 282 2.52 15.84 -13.64
C ASN A 282 2.41 17.34 -13.39
N HIS A 283 3.38 17.87 -12.66
CA HIS A 283 3.46 19.27 -12.29
C HIS A 283 4.65 19.94 -13.00
N PRO A 284 4.43 20.69 -14.09
CA PRO A 284 5.52 21.39 -14.79
C PRO A 284 6.12 22.55 -13.99
N GLY A 285 5.55 22.90 -12.82
CA GLY A 285 6.06 23.92 -11.92
C GLY A 285 5.92 25.37 -12.43
N ASN A 286 5.13 25.57 -13.49
CA ASN A 286 4.98 26.87 -14.15
C ASN A 286 3.76 27.68 -13.67
N VAL A 287 2.88 27.09 -12.83
CA VAL A 287 1.74 27.79 -12.24
C VAL A 287 2.19 28.50 -10.96
N LYS A 288 2.14 29.82 -10.95
CA LYS A 288 2.58 30.65 -9.81
C LYS A 288 1.45 31.01 -8.86
N SER A 289 0.23 31.02 -9.36
CA SER A 289 -0.98 31.29 -8.59
C SER A 289 -2.19 30.71 -9.31
N VAL A 290 -3.25 30.47 -8.56
CA VAL A 290 -4.55 30.04 -9.08
C VAL A 290 -5.63 31.04 -8.65
N ASP A 291 -6.66 31.20 -9.47
CA ASP A 291 -7.82 32.00 -9.12
C ASP A 291 -8.86 31.13 -8.41
N VAL A 292 -9.00 31.32 -7.11
CA VAL A 292 -9.88 30.56 -6.22
C VAL A 292 -11.23 31.27 -6.14
N ARG A 293 -12.31 30.54 -6.45
CA ARG A 293 -13.67 31.09 -6.45
C ARG A 293 -14.01 31.68 -5.08
N GLY A 294 -14.46 32.95 -5.08
CA GLY A 294 -14.83 33.69 -3.88
C GLY A 294 -13.64 34.19 -3.02
N VAL A 295 -12.40 33.91 -3.43
CA VAL A 295 -11.18 34.33 -2.69
C VAL A 295 -10.26 35.16 -3.56
N GLY A 296 -10.30 34.98 -4.88
CA GLY A 296 -9.39 35.59 -5.83
C GLY A 296 -8.04 34.86 -5.93
N ASN A 297 -7.00 35.59 -6.33
CA ASN A 297 -5.71 34.99 -6.61
C ASN A 297 -5.00 34.44 -5.35
N VAL A 298 -4.67 33.16 -5.36
CA VAL A 298 -3.94 32.46 -4.29
C VAL A 298 -2.58 32.04 -4.82
N PRO A 299 -1.47 32.51 -4.23
CA PRO A 299 -0.13 32.07 -4.62
C PRO A 299 0.08 30.58 -4.38
N MET A 300 0.75 29.92 -5.32
CA MET A 300 1.13 28.53 -5.16
C MET A 300 2.29 28.38 -4.18
N PRO A 301 2.28 27.35 -3.32
CA PRO A 301 3.41 27.05 -2.45
C PRO A 301 4.70 26.80 -3.26
N PRO A 302 5.89 27.14 -2.73
CA PRO A 302 7.16 26.98 -3.46
C PRO A 302 7.41 25.56 -3.95
N ILE A 303 6.93 24.54 -3.22
CA ILE A 303 7.08 23.13 -3.59
C ILE A 303 6.38 22.80 -4.91
N THR A 304 5.18 23.35 -5.14
CA THR A 304 4.39 23.12 -6.36
C THR A 304 4.90 23.96 -7.55
N GLN A 305 5.80 24.91 -7.31
CA GLN A 305 6.43 25.74 -8.34
C GLN A 305 7.71 25.11 -8.91
N ARG A 306 8.05 23.90 -8.52
CA ARG A 306 9.16 23.11 -9.06
C ARG A 306 8.61 22.03 -9.99
N PRO A 307 9.24 21.80 -11.15
CA PRO A 307 8.85 20.68 -11.99
C PRO A 307 8.98 19.35 -11.24
N SER A 308 7.91 18.57 -11.20
CA SER A 308 7.87 17.26 -10.54
C SER A 308 6.76 16.40 -11.12
N SER A 309 6.94 15.10 -11.07
CA SER A 309 5.85 14.13 -11.14
C SER A 309 5.59 13.60 -9.74
N VAL A 310 4.34 13.27 -9.44
CA VAL A 310 3.96 12.67 -8.17
C VAL A 310 3.24 11.37 -8.48
N GLU A 311 3.84 10.25 -8.09
CA GLU A 311 3.18 8.96 -8.12
C GLU A 311 2.27 8.87 -6.90
N MET A 312 0.98 8.64 -7.12
CA MET A 312 -0.01 8.50 -6.08
C MET A 312 -0.67 7.13 -6.13
N GLY A 313 -0.65 6.41 -5.02
CA GLY A 313 -1.52 5.27 -4.82
C GLY A 313 -2.75 5.72 -4.04
N GLU A 314 -3.93 5.66 -4.64
CA GLU A 314 -5.17 6.11 -4.00
C GLU A 314 -6.23 5.02 -3.98
N PHE A 315 -6.97 4.97 -2.88
CA PHE A 315 -8.11 4.09 -2.65
C PHE A 315 -9.40 4.89 -2.58
N PHE A 316 -10.46 4.33 -3.16
CA PHE A 316 -11.79 4.91 -3.13
C PHE A 316 -12.75 3.91 -2.50
N LYS A 317 -13.36 4.25 -1.37
CA LYS A 317 -14.48 3.49 -0.81
C LYS A 317 -15.75 3.89 -1.53
N VAL A 318 -16.31 2.96 -2.29
CA VAL A 318 -17.56 3.16 -3.04
C VAL A 318 -18.67 2.33 -2.43
N GLN A 319 -19.77 2.98 -2.08
CA GLN A 319 -20.94 2.35 -1.48
C GLN A 319 -22.21 3.06 -1.99
N GLY A 320 -23.18 2.31 -2.49
CA GLY A 320 -24.41 2.87 -3.06
C GLY A 320 -24.15 3.85 -4.21
N GLY A 321 -23.15 3.58 -5.04
CA GLY A 321 -22.73 4.43 -6.16
C GLY A 321 -22.00 5.72 -5.75
N LYS A 322 -21.69 5.92 -4.46
CA LYS A 322 -21.03 7.14 -3.96
C LYS A 322 -19.66 6.85 -3.38
N ILE A 323 -18.72 7.79 -3.57
CA ILE A 323 -17.42 7.76 -2.89
C ILE A 323 -17.62 8.22 -1.46
N ARG A 324 -17.36 7.32 -0.51
CA ARG A 324 -17.54 7.53 0.94
C ARG A 324 -16.27 7.99 1.64
N GLN A 325 -15.13 7.56 1.13
CA GLN A 325 -13.81 7.92 1.65
C GLN A 325 -12.76 7.75 0.57
N ILE A 326 -11.71 8.55 0.64
CA ILE A 326 -10.50 8.46 -0.18
C ILE A 326 -9.32 8.40 0.77
N GLU A 327 -8.36 7.55 0.45
CA GLU A 327 -7.10 7.44 1.19
C GLU A 327 -5.97 7.11 0.23
N GLY A 328 -4.76 7.51 0.56
CA GLY A 328 -3.61 7.17 -0.28
C GLY A 328 -2.31 7.79 0.19
N ILE A 329 -1.27 7.46 -0.54
CA ILE A 329 0.07 8.01 -0.34
C ILE A 329 0.65 8.57 -1.63
N SER A 330 1.59 9.48 -1.48
CA SER A 330 2.28 10.13 -2.59
C SER A 330 3.79 9.94 -2.53
N VAL A 331 4.42 9.89 -3.70
CA VAL A 331 5.88 9.86 -3.84
C VAL A 331 6.29 10.89 -4.90
N ALA A 332 7.09 11.86 -4.49
CA ALA A 332 7.61 12.87 -5.41
C ALA A 332 8.76 12.31 -6.27
N LEU A 333 8.71 12.55 -7.56
CA LEU A 333 9.61 12.05 -8.57
C LEU A 333 10.12 13.19 -9.46
N PRO A 334 11.22 13.02 -10.21
CA PRO A 334 11.60 13.92 -11.27
C PRO A 334 10.47 14.11 -12.29
N TYR A 335 10.29 15.33 -12.80
CA TYR A 335 9.27 15.63 -13.80
C TYR A 335 9.43 14.76 -15.05
N GLY A 336 8.34 14.12 -15.49
CA GLY A 336 8.33 13.22 -16.62
C GLY A 336 8.83 11.81 -16.32
N ALA A 337 8.99 11.45 -15.02
CA ALA A 337 9.27 10.07 -14.64
C ALA A 337 8.16 9.14 -15.13
N GLY A 338 8.55 7.98 -15.67
CA GLY A 338 7.63 6.90 -16.02
C GLY A 338 7.18 6.13 -14.77
N THR A 339 6.19 5.26 -14.93
CA THR A 339 5.65 4.44 -13.81
C THR A 339 6.47 3.19 -13.53
N GLY A 340 7.43 2.84 -14.38
CA GLY A 340 8.06 1.52 -14.36
C GLY A 340 7.17 0.38 -14.90
N TRP A 341 5.90 0.70 -15.19
CA TRP A 341 4.88 -0.22 -15.71
C TRP A 341 4.43 0.12 -17.13
N ASP A 342 5.00 1.17 -17.70
CA ASP A 342 4.72 1.56 -19.07
C ASP A 342 5.22 0.48 -20.01
N THR A 343 4.41 0.16 -21.03
CA THR A 343 4.87 -0.71 -22.11
C THR A 343 5.99 0.02 -22.84
N PRO A 344 7.17 -0.58 -23.07
CA PRO A 344 8.20 0.06 -23.87
C PRO A 344 7.58 0.55 -25.19
N ALA A 345 7.81 1.79 -25.54
CA ALA A 345 7.45 2.28 -26.87
C ALA A 345 8.08 1.34 -27.90
N LYS A 346 7.24 0.71 -28.72
CA LYS A 346 7.69 -0.18 -29.80
C LYS A 346 8.42 0.64 -30.86
#